data_fe7d6102b7415b02e4eccfa7b5ed5c49
#
_entry.id   fe7d6102b7415b02e4eccfa7b5ed5c49
#
_cell.length_a   1.000
_cell.length_b   1.000
_cell.length_c   1.000
_cell.angle_alpha   90.00
_cell.angle_beta   90.00
_cell.angle_gamma   90.00
#
_symmetry.space_group_name_H-M   'P 1'
#
loop_
_entity.id
_entity.type
_entity.pdbx_description
1 polymer ?
#
loop_
_entity_poly.entity_id
_entity_poly.type
_entity_poly.pdbx_seq_one_letter_code
_entity_poly.pdbx_strand_id
1 'polypeptide(L)'
;MKGSELHMMHEYGKGWQFVVHVSEEAVGLAKMLCDKFKDGFVDIQVEKWSDKRSLQANAYFHVLCNKIAEATKSSMDDVKKMLVTQYGTLARGSDGKLAGAILPPNTNVEDFYPYYKWYGTTEQGFNQYLFFKQTHTLTKDEMNRLIQGTVDEAKALNIETLTPAEIERMVGKWQGATSATE
;
A
#
# COMPACT_ATOMS: atom_id res chain seq x y z
N MET A 1 7.38 -5.66 16.22
CA MET A 1 6.59 -5.57 17.47
C MET A 1 5.82 -4.26 17.44
N LYS A 2 4.57 -4.24 17.84
CA LYS A 2 3.81 -3.00 18.05
C LYS A 2 4.06 -2.47 19.44
N GLY A 3 4.30 -1.17 19.56
CA GLY A 3 4.36 -0.45 20.82
C GLY A 3 3.55 0.82 20.76
N SER A 4 3.12 1.33 21.89
CA SER A 4 2.48 2.63 22.04
C SER A 4 3.32 3.48 22.99
N GLU A 5 3.09 4.78 22.96
CA GLU A 5 3.72 5.71 23.93
C GLU A 5 5.25 5.60 23.98
N LEU A 6 5.89 6.04 22.90
CA LEU A 6 7.36 6.14 22.86
C LEU A 6 7.79 7.41 23.62
N HIS A 7 8.62 7.25 24.64
CA HIS A 7 9.24 8.38 25.34
C HIS A 7 10.70 8.10 25.69
N MET A 8 11.43 9.16 25.94
CA MET A 8 12.81 9.09 26.39
C MET A 8 12.88 9.35 27.89
N MET A 9 13.67 8.55 28.59
CA MET A 9 13.94 8.70 30.01
C MET A 9 15.46 8.76 30.22
N HIS A 10 15.89 9.67 31.10
CA HIS A 10 17.29 9.74 31.51
C HIS A 10 17.44 9.10 32.89
N GLU A 11 18.28 8.08 32.98
CA GLU A 11 18.64 7.43 34.23
C GLU A 11 20.08 7.80 34.60
N TYR A 12 20.28 8.36 35.82
CA TYR A 12 21.59 8.78 36.27
C TYR A 12 22.56 7.58 36.31
N GLY A 13 23.72 7.73 35.71
CA GLY A 13 24.72 6.64 35.60
C GLY A 13 24.49 5.64 34.45
N LYS A 14 23.33 5.65 33.80
CA LYS A 14 23.02 4.76 32.66
C LYS A 14 22.74 5.49 31.35
N GLY A 15 22.58 6.83 31.40
CA GLY A 15 22.35 7.65 30.23
C GLY A 15 20.88 7.69 29.78
N TRP A 16 20.64 7.90 28.47
CA TRP A 16 19.32 8.00 27.89
C TRP A 16 18.79 6.64 27.51
N GLN A 17 17.51 6.40 27.80
CA GLN A 17 16.79 5.18 27.47
C GLN A 17 15.56 5.50 26.63
N PHE A 18 15.30 4.65 25.63
CA PHE A 18 14.03 4.63 24.93
C PHE A 18 13.08 3.66 25.64
N VAL A 19 11.92 4.15 26.04
CA VAL A 19 10.88 3.36 26.67
C VAL A 19 9.70 3.23 25.73
N VAL A 20 9.29 2.00 25.44
CA VAL A 20 8.16 1.68 24.57
C VAL A 20 7.18 0.84 25.38
N HIS A 21 5.93 1.29 25.47
CA HIS A 21 4.87 0.47 26.04
C HIS A 21 4.44 -0.60 25.05
N VAL A 22 4.46 -1.84 25.47
CA VAL A 22 4.02 -2.99 24.66
C VAL A 22 2.76 -3.60 25.25
N SER A 23 1.88 -4.15 24.40
CA SER A 23 0.69 -4.86 24.87
C SER A 23 1.09 -6.12 25.66
N GLU A 24 0.21 -6.59 26.54
CA GLU A 24 0.39 -7.82 27.30
C GLU A 24 0.74 -9.03 26.41
N GLU A 25 0.10 -9.12 25.24
CA GLU A 25 0.36 -10.17 24.25
C GLU A 25 1.79 -10.13 23.69
N ALA A 26 2.40 -8.95 23.64
CA ALA A 26 3.75 -8.75 23.11
C ALA A 26 4.86 -8.89 24.17
N VAL A 27 4.53 -8.98 25.46
CA VAL A 27 5.52 -9.05 26.57
C VAL A 27 6.46 -10.25 26.41
N GLY A 28 5.94 -11.41 26.02
CA GLY A 28 6.78 -12.62 25.81
C GLY A 28 7.83 -12.40 24.74
N LEU A 29 7.43 -11.80 23.59
CA LEU A 29 8.35 -11.47 22.50
C LEU A 29 9.35 -10.38 22.93
N ALA A 30 8.90 -9.36 23.65
CA ALA A 30 9.76 -8.29 24.14
C ALA A 30 10.85 -8.84 25.06
N LYS A 31 10.49 -9.72 26.01
CA LYS A 31 11.45 -10.38 26.92
C LYS A 31 12.46 -11.20 26.12
N MET A 32 12.00 -12.03 25.20
CA MET A 32 12.88 -12.85 24.34
C MET A 32 13.88 -11.98 23.55
N LEU A 33 13.45 -10.83 23.02
CA LEU A 33 14.35 -9.91 22.31
C LEU A 33 15.35 -9.26 23.26
N CYS A 34 14.93 -8.83 24.46
CA CYS A 34 15.84 -8.28 25.47
C CYS A 34 16.91 -9.32 25.87
N ASP A 35 16.52 -10.56 26.10
CA ASP A 35 17.46 -11.62 26.46
C ASP A 35 18.44 -11.94 25.33
N LYS A 36 17.93 -11.99 24.08
CA LYS A 36 18.74 -12.28 22.89
C LYS A 36 19.80 -11.22 22.61
N PHE A 37 19.47 -9.95 22.86
CA PHE A 37 20.35 -8.80 22.55
C PHE A 37 20.94 -8.15 23.81
N LYS A 38 21.06 -8.91 24.90
CA LYS A 38 21.56 -8.43 26.19
C LYS A 38 22.98 -7.90 26.11
N ASP A 39 23.81 -8.54 25.28
CA ASP A 39 25.23 -8.22 25.12
C ASP A 39 25.49 -7.81 23.65
N GLY A 40 25.67 -6.52 23.41
CA GLY A 40 26.03 -6.02 22.08
C GLY A 40 25.29 -4.76 21.64
N PHE A 41 25.59 -4.32 20.42
CA PHE A 41 24.92 -3.21 19.78
C PHE A 41 23.77 -3.73 18.92
N VAL A 42 22.64 -3.00 18.91
CA VAL A 42 21.49 -3.29 18.07
C VAL A 42 21.09 -2.07 17.27
N ASP A 43 20.72 -2.28 16.03
CA ASP A 43 20.06 -1.26 15.23
C ASP A 43 18.54 -1.28 15.52
N ILE A 44 18.01 -0.13 15.93
CA ILE A 44 16.58 0.02 16.23
C ILE A 44 15.97 0.97 15.23
N GLN A 45 15.07 0.45 14.41
CA GLN A 45 14.27 1.26 13.49
C GLN A 45 12.87 1.48 14.07
N VAL A 46 12.50 2.73 14.27
CA VAL A 46 11.18 3.14 14.76
C VAL A 46 10.43 3.83 13.64
N GLU A 47 9.32 3.24 13.21
CA GLU A 47 8.43 3.80 12.20
C GLU A 47 7.03 4.00 12.80
N LYS A 48 6.33 5.04 12.29
CA LYS A 48 4.92 5.21 12.64
C LYS A 48 4.15 3.96 12.20
N TRP A 49 3.42 3.36 13.14
CA TRP A 49 2.56 2.23 12.81
C TRP A 49 1.56 2.63 11.72
N SER A 50 1.53 1.88 10.66
CA SER A 50 0.49 1.95 9.64
C SER A 50 -0.07 0.54 9.41
N ASP A 51 -1.35 0.44 9.13
CA ASP A 51 -1.99 -0.82 8.75
C ASP A 51 -1.52 -1.17 7.33
N LYS A 52 -0.29 -1.71 7.25
CA LYS A 52 0.30 -2.09 5.96
C LYS A 52 -0.53 -3.23 5.37
N ARG A 53 -0.75 -3.17 4.05
CA ARG A 53 -1.38 -4.26 3.32
C ARG A 53 -0.67 -5.59 3.56
N SER A 54 -1.41 -6.70 3.51
CA SER A 54 -0.78 -8.02 3.61
C SER A 54 0.05 -8.33 2.35
N LEU A 55 1.14 -9.07 2.51
CA LEU A 55 1.93 -9.57 1.38
C LEU A 55 1.09 -10.47 0.47
N GLN A 56 0.17 -11.24 1.06
CA GLN A 56 -0.77 -12.09 0.32
C GLN A 56 -1.71 -11.26 -0.57
N ALA A 57 -2.25 -10.16 -0.07
CA ALA A 57 -3.10 -9.26 -0.83
C ALA A 57 -2.37 -8.68 -2.06
N ASN A 58 -1.11 -8.28 -1.88
CA ASN A 58 -0.31 -7.82 -3.01
C ASN A 58 0.01 -8.93 -4.01
N ALA A 59 0.35 -10.12 -3.54
CA ALA A 59 0.59 -11.27 -4.41
C ALA A 59 -0.67 -11.62 -5.22
N TYR A 60 -1.83 -11.64 -4.58
CA TYR A 60 -3.10 -11.90 -5.26
C TYR A 60 -3.42 -10.85 -6.33
N PHE A 61 -3.22 -9.56 -6.04
CA PHE A 61 -3.35 -8.50 -7.03
C PHE A 61 -2.47 -8.78 -8.28
N HIS A 62 -1.21 -9.17 -8.09
CA HIS A 62 -0.31 -9.49 -9.20
C HIS A 62 -0.76 -10.74 -9.97
N VAL A 63 -1.30 -11.76 -9.29
CA VAL A 63 -1.88 -12.95 -9.96
C VAL A 63 -3.05 -12.54 -10.85
N LEU A 64 -3.95 -11.68 -10.36
CA LEU A 64 -5.06 -11.19 -11.18
C LEU A 64 -4.58 -10.34 -12.35
N CYS A 65 -3.58 -9.45 -12.16
CA CYS A 65 -3.00 -8.69 -13.26
C CYS A 65 -2.47 -9.61 -14.36
N ASN A 66 -1.76 -10.69 -14.02
CA ASN A 66 -1.25 -11.65 -15.00
C ASN A 66 -2.40 -12.34 -15.76
N LYS A 67 -3.41 -12.85 -15.04
CA LYS A 67 -4.57 -13.50 -15.67
C LYS A 67 -5.33 -12.57 -16.64
N ILE A 68 -5.51 -11.30 -16.23
CA ILE A 68 -6.13 -10.29 -17.10
C ILE A 68 -5.26 -9.99 -18.31
N ALA A 69 -3.94 -9.86 -18.13
CA ALA A 69 -3.00 -9.62 -19.22
C ALA A 69 -3.01 -10.75 -20.25
N GLU A 70 -3.04 -12.00 -19.81
CA GLU A 70 -3.18 -13.18 -20.67
C GLU A 70 -4.50 -13.16 -21.46
N ALA A 71 -5.63 -12.88 -20.77
CA ALA A 71 -6.94 -12.85 -21.39
C ALA A 71 -7.10 -11.72 -22.42
N THR A 72 -6.48 -10.56 -22.14
CA THR A 72 -6.55 -9.37 -23.01
C THR A 72 -5.41 -9.26 -24.02
N LYS A 73 -4.44 -10.18 -23.97
CA LYS A 73 -3.21 -10.15 -24.78
C LYS A 73 -2.42 -8.85 -24.62
N SER A 74 -2.44 -8.29 -23.41
CA SER A 74 -1.74 -7.07 -23.02
C SER A 74 -0.51 -7.40 -22.17
N SER A 75 0.38 -6.42 -21.93
CA SER A 75 1.45 -6.61 -20.98
C SER A 75 0.91 -6.54 -19.54
N MET A 76 1.56 -7.25 -18.60
CA MET A 76 1.21 -7.18 -17.18
C MET A 76 1.36 -5.75 -16.64
N ASP A 77 2.35 -5.01 -17.11
CA ASP A 77 2.62 -3.64 -16.67
C ASP A 77 1.52 -2.67 -17.13
N ASP A 78 1.03 -2.84 -18.37
CA ASP A 78 -0.10 -2.04 -18.89
C ASP A 78 -1.38 -2.31 -18.10
N VAL A 79 -1.69 -3.59 -17.82
CA VAL A 79 -2.85 -3.97 -17.02
C VAL A 79 -2.73 -3.41 -15.59
N LYS A 80 -1.57 -3.53 -14.99
CA LYS A 80 -1.32 -3.00 -13.65
C LYS A 80 -1.46 -1.47 -13.63
N LYS A 81 -0.92 -0.78 -14.63
CA LYS A 81 -1.06 0.67 -14.79
C LYS A 81 -2.52 1.07 -14.94
N MET A 82 -3.27 0.38 -15.78
CA MET A 82 -4.71 0.60 -15.97
C MET A 82 -5.47 0.44 -14.66
N LEU A 83 -5.28 -0.69 -13.95
CA LEU A 83 -5.99 -0.98 -12.70
C LEU A 83 -5.63 0.01 -11.58
N VAL A 84 -4.36 0.38 -11.45
CA VAL A 84 -3.93 1.37 -10.43
C VAL A 84 -4.49 2.75 -10.75
N THR A 85 -4.55 3.15 -12.01
CA THR A 85 -5.12 4.46 -12.40
C THR A 85 -6.63 4.51 -12.31
N GLN A 86 -7.32 3.38 -12.37
CA GLN A 86 -8.77 3.28 -12.29
C GLN A 86 -9.27 3.10 -10.85
N TYR A 87 -8.63 2.24 -10.07
CA TYR A 87 -9.09 1.82 -8.73
C TYR A 87 -8.14 2.21 -7.60
N GLY A 88 -6.95 2.69 -7.92
CA GLY A 88 -5.93 3.06 -6.94
C GLY A 88 -6.23 4.39 -6.24
N THR A 89 -5.33 4.76 -5.36
CA THR A 89 -5.42 5.99 -4.56
C THR A 89 -4.43 7.02 -5.06
N LEU A 90 -4.87 8.27 -5.22
CA LEU A 90 -3.98 9.39 -5.54
C LEU A 90 -2.95 9.61 -4.43
N ALA A 91 -1.71 9.82 -4.83
CA ALA A 91 -0.62 10.14 -3.91
C ALA A 91 -0.82 11.54 -3.32
N ARG A 92 -0.32 11.73 -2.10
CA ARG A 92 -0.30 13.03 -1.42
C ARG A 92 1.11 13.34 -0.94
N GLY A 93 1.48 14.61 -0.99
CA GLY A 93 2.70 15.12 -0.42
C GLY A 93 2.65 15.17 1.12
N SER A 94 3.76 15.54 1.73
CA SER A 94 3.87 15.73 3.19
C SER A 94 2.95 16.85 3.73
N ASP A 95 2.56 17.79 2.87
CA ASP A 95 1.61 18.87 3.15
C ASP A 95 0.13 18.44 3.01
N GLY A 96 -0.13 17.16 2.70
CA GLY A 96 -1.47 16.60 2.49
C GLY A 96 -2.11 16.91 1.15
N LYS A 97 -1.50 17.75 0.30
CA LYS A 97 -2.01 18.06 -1.03
C LYS A 97 -1.78 16.91 -2.00
N LEU A 98 -2.55 16.87 -3.08
CA LEU A 98 -2.36 15.88 -4.14
C LEU A 98 -0.96 16.01 -4.76
N ALA A 99 -0.28 14.90 -4.88
CA ALA A 99 1.01 14.84 -5.54
C ALA A 99 0.83 14.79 -7.06
N GLY A 100 1.62 15.58 -7.77
CA GLY A 100 1.59 15.65 -9.21
C GLY A 100 2.77 16.46 -9.75
N ALA A 101 2.80 16.63 -11.05
CA ALA A 101 3.81 17.45 -11.72
C ALA A 101 3.18 18.28 -12.85
N ILE A 102 3.83 19.41 -13.14
CA ILE A 102 3.59 20.22 -14.33
C ILE A 102 4.82 20.09 -15.21
N LEU A 103 4.68 19.49 -16.36
CA LEU A 103 5.80 19.12 -17.25
C LEU A 103 5.62 19.74 -18.63
N PRO A 104 6.71 20.07 -19.34
CA PRO A 104 6.67 20.48 -20.73
C PRO A 104 5.94 19.43 -21.61
N PRO A 105 5.28 19.85 -22.71
CA PRO A 105 4.46 18.96 -23.55
C PRO A 105 5.16 17.70 -24.04
N ASN A 106 6.47 17.78 -24.27
CA ASN A 106 7.28 16.69 -24.84
C ASN A 106 7.98 15.83 -23.78
N THR A 107 7.65 16.02 -22.50
CA THR A 107 8.25 15.25 -21.40
C THR A 107 7.51 13.93 -21.20
N ASN A 108 8.25 12.82 -21.21
CA ASN A 108 7.69 11.50 -20.87
C ASN A 108 7.53 11.42 -19.36
N VAL A 109 6.29 11.42 -18.88
CA VAL A 109 5.97 11.36 -17.44
C VAL A 109 6.33 10.00 -16.83
N GLU A 110 6.40 8.92 -17.61
CA GLU A 110 6.72 7.56 -17.14
C GLU A 110 8.15 7.47 -16.59
N ASP A 111 9.06 8.32 -17.09
CA ASP A 111 10.44 8.39 -16.61
C ASP A 111 10.53 8.90 -15.15
N PHE A 112 9.48 9.57 -14.67
CA PHE A 112 9.40 10.14 -13.31
C PHE A 112 8.51 9.34 -12.38
N TYR A 113 7.37 8.83 -12.90
CA TYR A 113 6.40 8.14 -12.06
C TYR A 113 5.56 7.12 -12.84
N PRO A 114 5.46 5.87 -12.39
CA PRO A 114 4.84 4.79 -13.17
C PRO A 114 3.31 4.87 -13.26
N TYR A 115 2.64 5.49 -12.27
CA TYR A 115 1.19 5.55 -12.20
C TYR A 115 0.71 6.99 -12.12
N TYR A 116 0.21 7.49 -13.23
CA TYR A 116 -0.22 8.88 -13.37
C TYR A 116 -1.50 8.99 -14.18
N LYS A 117 -2.16 10.12 -14.02
CA LYS A 117 -3.29 10.53 -14.85
C LYS A 117 -3.05 11.94 -15.35
N TRP A 118 -3.22 12.17 -16.64
CA TRP A 118 -3.25 13.51 -17.18
C TRP A 118 -4.48 14.26 -16.61
N TYR A 119 -4.27 15.45 -16.11
CA TYR A 119 -5.29 16.26 -15.45
C TYR A 119 -5.73 17.46 -16.29
N GLY A 120 -4.85 17.99 -17.13
CA GLY A 120 -5.12 19.14 -17.97
C GLY A 120 -3.86 19.78 -18.52
N THR A 121 -4.03 20.94 -19.15
CA THR A 121 -2.93 21.77 -19.66
C THR A 121 -3.05 23.16 -19.07
N THR A 122 -1.94 23.75 -18.65
CA THR A 122 -1.89 25.12 -18.16
C THR A 122 -2.07 26.12 -19.29
N GLU A 123 -2.36 27.38 -18.97
CA GLU A 123 -2.43 28.47 -19.96
C GLU A 123 -1.12 28.66 -20.75
N GLN A 124 0.02 28.28 -20.14
CA GLN A 124 1.33 28.32 -20.78
C GLN A 124 1.65 27.07 -21.63
N GLY A 125 0.72 26.11 -21.77
CA GLY A 125 0.88 24.93 -22.58
C GLY A 125 1.60 23.77 -21.92
N PHE A 126 1.84 23.78 -20.60
CA PHE A 126 2.42 22.68 -19.86
C PHE A 126 1.36 21.64 -19.48
N ASN A 127 1.70 20.37 -19.54
CA ASN A 127 0.83 19.28 -19.11
C ASN A 127 0.86 19.10 -17.58
N GLN A 128 -0.33 18.93 -17.01
CA GLN A 128 -0.52 18.66 -15.58
C GLN A 128 -0.84 17.19 -15.37
N TYR A 129 -0.16 16.55 -14.44
CA TYR A 129 -0.35 15.15 -14.08
C TYR A 129 -0.60 15.00 -12.59
N LEU A 130 -1.51 14.10 -12.24
CA LEU A 130 -1.70 13.61 -10.87
C LEU A 130 -1.09 12.22 -10.75
N PHE A 131 -0.46 11.95 -9.62
CA PHE A 131 0.20 10.69 -9.34
C PHE A 131 -0.64 9.80 -8.44
N PHE A 132 -0.57 8.49 -8.68
CA PHE A 132 -1.19 7.48 -7.80
C PHE A 132 -0.14 6.85 -6.90
N LYS A 133 -0.54 6.41 -5.72
CA LYS A 133 0.34 5.67 -4.82
C LYS A 133 0.86 4.40 -5.48
N GLN A 134 2.11 4.09 -5.24
CA GLN A 134 2.67 2.79 -5.63
C GLN A 134 2.05 1.69 -4.76
N THR A 135 1.82 0.50 -5.34
CA THR A 135 1.11 -0.58 -4.65
C THR A 135 1.76 -1.02 -3.33
N HIS A 136 3.07 -0.85 -3.19
CA HIS A 136 3.79 -1.17 -1.95
C HIS A 136 3.57 -0.15 -0.82
N THR A 137 3.04 1.05 -1.12
CA THR A 137 2.75 2.11 -0.16
C THR A 137 1.27 2.19 0.24
N LEU A 138 0.41 1.35 -0.35
CA LEU A 138 -1.00 1.33 -0.05
C LEU A 138 -1.26 0.84 1.38
N THR A 139 -2.22 1.47 2.04
CA THR A 139 -2.81 0.96 3.28
C THR A 139 -3.66 -0.28 2.98
N LYS A 140 -4.11 -0.95 4.05
CA LYS A 140 -4.98 -2.11 3.92
C LYS A 140 -6.29 -1.77 3.17
N ASP A 141 -6.95 -0.68 3.54
CA ASP A 141 -8.21 -0.26 2.92
C ASP A 141 -8.04 0.18 1.47
N GLU A 142 -6.93 0.86 1.16
CA GLU A 142 -6.60 1.24 -0.22
C GLU A 142 -6.32 0.01 -1.08
N MET A 143 -5.62 -0.99 -0.53
CA MET A 143 -5.37 -2.25 -1.22
C MET A 143 -6.64 -3.07 -1.42
N ASN A 144 -7.56 -3.06 -0.45
CA ASN A 144 -8.86 -3.72 -0.58
C ASN A 144 -9.66 -3.13 -1.74
N ARG A 145 -9.72 -1.81 -1.87
CA ARG A 145 -10.40 -1.15 -2.99
C ARG A 145 -9.79 -1.51 -4.35
N LEU A 146 -8.45 -1.52 -4.41
CA LEU A 146 -7.73 -1.91 -5.63
C LEU A 146 -8.04 -3.36 -6.02
N ILE A 147 -8.00 -4.29 -5.06
CA ILE A 147 -8.32 -5.71 -5.30
C ILE A 147 -9.79 -5.85 -5.70
N GLN A 148 -10.72 -5.15 -5.06
CA GLN A 148 -12.14 -5.22 -5.41
C GLN A 148 -12.36 -4.85 -6.88
N GLY A 149 -11.87 -3.69 -7.32
CA GLY A 149 -11.98 -3.28 -8.72
C GLY A 149 -11.30 -4.27 -9.67
N THR A 150 -10.14 -4.82 -9.27
CA THR A 150 -9.44 -5.83 -10.07
C THR A 150 -10.24 -7.14 -10.19
N VAL A 151 -10.90 -7.57 -9.12
CA VAL A 151 -11.77 -8.76 -9.13
C VAL A 151 -12.99 -8.54 -10.05
N ASP A 152 -13.56 -7.35 -10.03
CA ASP A 152 -14.71 -7.03 -10.88
C ASP A 152 -14.32 -7.04 -12.36
N GLU A 153 -13.15 -6.50 -12.73
CA GLU A 153 -12.60 -6.60 -14.08
C GLU A 153 -12.29 -8.06 -14.49
N ALA A 154 -11.69 -8.84 -13.59
CA ALA A 154 -11.40 -10.24 -13.85
C ALA A 154 -12.69 -11.04 -14.11
N LYS A 155 -13.74 -10.83 -13.30
CA LYS A 155 -15.05 -11.46 -13.49
C LYS A 155 -15.71 -11.06 -14.81
N ALA A 156 -15.60 -9.80 -15.22
CA ALA A 156 -16.13 -9.34 -16.51
C ALA A 156 -15.46 -10.07 -17.70
N LEU A 157 -14.23 -10.55 -17.52
CA LEU A 157 -13.50 -11.37 -18.49
C LEU A 157 -13.69 -12.88 -18.29
N ASN A 158 -14.60 -13.32 -17.42
CA ASN A 158 -14.83 -14.72 -17.04
C ASN A 158 -13.59 -15.40 -16.43
N ILE A 159 -12.72 -14.63 -15.77
CA ILE A 159 -11.55 -15.16 -15.07
C ILE A 159 -11.97 -15.62 -13.68
N GLU A 160 -11.60 -16.85 -13.32
CA GLU A 160 -11.85 -17.37 -11.97
C GLU A 160 -11.06 -16.59 -10.93
N THR A 161 -11.76 -16.15 -9.88
CA THR A 161 -11.23 -15.37 -8.76
C THR A 161 -11.42 -16.12 -7.45
N LEU A 162 -10.70 -15.74 -6.40
CA LEU A 162 -10.99 -16.23 -5.05
C LEU A 162 -12.42 -15.86 -4.63
N THR A 163 -13.00 -16.69 -3.77
CA THR A 163 -14.29 -16.41 -3.18
C THR A 163 -14.25 -15.20 -2.23
N PRO A 164 -15.35 -14.50 -1.99
CA PRO A 164 -15.39 -13.39 -1.04
C PRO A 164 -14.84 -13.75 0.35
N ALA A 165 -15.12 -14.96 0.85
CA ALA A 165 -14.62 -15.43 2.14
C ALA A 165 -13.10 -15.63 2.16
N GLU A 166 -12.49 -16.08 1.06
CA GLU A 166 -11.02 -16.20 0.92
C GLU A 166 -10.36 -14.83 0.82
N ILE A 167 -10.96 -13.92 0.07
CA ILE A 167 -10.50 -12.55 -0.03
C ILE A 167 -10.56 -11.87 1.34
N GLU A 168 -11.65 -12.04 2.08
CA GLU A 168 -11.81 -11.47 3.42
C GLU A 168 -10.76 -11.98 4.41
N ARG A 169 -10.43 -13.27 4.39
CA ARG A 169 -9.34 -13.82 5.21
C ARG A 169 -7.99 -13.20 4.88
N MET A 170 -7.77 -12.89 3.62
CA MET A 170 -6.49 -12.35 3.13
C MET A 170 -6.33 -10.86 3.44
N VAL A 171 -7.39 -10.07 3.27
CA VAL A 171 -7.35 -8.59 3.35
C VAL A 171 -8.04 -8.03 4.60
N GLY A 172 -8.72 -8.85 5.39
CA GLY A 172 -9.63 -8.45 6.46
C GLY A 172 -11.02 -8.13 5.91
N LYS A 173 -11.84 -7.32 6.63
CA LYS A 173 -13.24 -7.08 6.23
C LYS A 173 -13.35 -6.71 4.74
N TRP A 174 -14.00 -7.58 3.96
CA TRP A 174 -14.30 -7.40 2.55
C TRP A 174 -15.63 -6.66 2.38
N GLN A 175 -15.61 -5.52 1.70
CA GLN A 175 -16.84 -4.72 1.48
C GLN A 175 -17.54 -5.03 0.13
N GLY A 176 -17.08 -6.02 -0.60
CA GLY A 176 -17.54 -6.34 -1.96
C GLY A 176 -18.72 -7.28 -2.09
N ALA A 177 -19.48 -7.54 -1.03
CA ALA A 177 -20.68 -8.35 -1.09
C ALA A 177 -21.95 -7.49 -0.88
N THR A 178 -22.20 -6.54 -1.76
CA THR A 178 -23.58 -6.09 -1.95
C THR A 178 -24.18 -6.94 -3.08
N SER A 179 -24.77 -8.06 -2.66
CA SER A 179 -25.77 -8.83 -3.34
C SER A 179 -26.55 -8.04 -4.43
N ALA A 180 -26.34 -8.41 -5.67
CA ALA A 180 -27.45 -8.43 -6.59
C ALA A 180 -28.29 -9.65 -6.21
N THR A 181 -29.25 -9.46 -5.32
CA THR A 181 -30.41 -10.35 -5.14
C THR A 181 -31.61 -9.47 -5.33
N GLU A 182 -32.16 -9.50 -6.49
CA GLU A 182 -33.56 -9.65 -6.89
C GLU A 182 -33.72 -9.46 -8.38
#